data_7722b3f249fcc0f67f714fb53d6ff485
#
_entry.id   7722b3f249fcc0f67f714fb53d6ff485
#
_cell.length_a   1.000
_cell.length_b   1.000
_cell.length_c   1.000
_cell.angle_alpha   90.00
_cell.angle_beta   90.00
_cell.angle_gamma   90.00
#
_symmetry.space_group_name_H-M   'P 1'
#
loop_
_entity.id
_entity.type
_entity.pdbx_description
1 polymer ?
#
loop_
_entity_poly.entity_id
_entity_poly.type
_entity_poly.pdbx_seq_one_letter_code
_entity_poly.pdbx_strand_id
1 'polypeptide(L)'
;HLCDRRQRQMCIRDSHITSPAEDGSGAAKAMEWAVKEAGISTDDVWYVNAHGTSTHHNDLFETIAIKKTFGEHAKEMKINSTKSITGHLLGAAGAVEVITCVKELQEGLIHQTVGYKVPDEQCDLDYVGNGNVKMDIKYALTNSLGFGGHNASLLIKKYED
;
A
#
# COMPACT_ATOMS: atom_id res chain seq x y z
N HIS A 1 -0.27 -22.95 14.44
CA HIS A 1 0.95 -23.23 13.66
C HIS A 1 0.81 -23.10 12.15
N LEU A 2 -0.32 -22.61 11.66
CA LEU A 2 -0.60 -22.58 10.23
C LEU A 2 -0.58 -21.16 9.62
N CYS A 3 -0.38 -20.15 10.43
CA CYS A 3 -0.31 -18.76 9.97
C CYS A 3 1.05 -18.33 9.47
N ASP A 4 1.95 -19.28 9.34
CA ASP A 4 3.25 -18.88 9.76
C ASP A 4 4.27 -18.61 8.72
N ARG A 5 4.23 -19.21 7.59
CA ARG A 5 5.42 -19.22 6.76
C ARG A 5 5.20 -18.77 5.33
N ARG A 6 3.99 -18.70 4.87
CA ARG A 6 3.69 -18.33 3.49
C ARG A 6 3.74 -16.82 3.25
N GLN A 7 3.51 -16.04 4.26
CA GLN A 7 3.58 -14.57 4.22
C GLN A 7 5.01 -14.02 4.23
N ARG A 8 6.01 -14.88 4.38
CA ARG A 8 7.42 -14.49 4.51
C ARG A 8 8.24 -14.68 3.25
N GLN A 9 7.65 -14.73 2.10
CA GLN A 9 8.44 -14.66 0.89
C GLN A 9 8.83 -13.21 0.64
N MET A 10 9.85 -12.80 1.36
CA MET A 10 10.57 -11.56 1.12
C MET A 10 11.25 -11.68 -0.25
N CYS A 11 10.84 -10.86 -1.18
CA CYS A 11 11.57 -10.70 -2.42
C CYS A 11 12.82 -9.86 -2.11
N ILE A 12 13.89 -10.51 -1.65
CA ILE A 12 15.21 -9.87 -1.50
C ILE A 12 15.81 -9.78 -2.90
N ARG A 13 15.60 -8.67 -3.57
CA ARG A 13 16.27 -8.30 -4.81
C ARG A 13 16.52 -6.83 -4.83
N ASP A 14 17.38 -6.37 -3.93
CA ASP A 14 17.83 -5.00 -3.98
C ASP A 14 19.27 -4.93 -4.42
N SER A 15 19.49 -4.07 -5.39
CA SER A 15 20.80 -3.60 -5.78
C SER A 15 21.40 -2.61 -4.77
N HIS A 16 20.60 -2.17 -3.77
CA HIS A 16 21.01 -1.17 -2.78
C HIS A 16 20.41 -1.48 -1.39
N ILE A 17 21.21 -1.24 -0.33
CA ILE A 17 20.84 -1.60 1.05
C ILE A 17 19.64 -0.79 1.57
N THR A 18 19.42 0.43 1.08
CA THR A 18 18.42 1.36 1.61
C THR A 18 17.41 1.87 0.59
N SER A 19 17.55 1.52 -0.70
CA SER A 19 16.66 1.98 -1.76
C SER A 19 15.83 0.83 -2.31
N PRO A 20 14.51 1.00 -2.53
CA PRO A 20 13.71 0.04 -3.26
C PRO A 20 14.25 -0.19 -4.67
N ALA A 21 13.91 -1.32 -5.28
CA ALA A 21 14.23 -1.57 -6.68
C ALA A 21 13.57 -0.49 -7.56
N GLU A 22 14.36 0.15 -8.43
CA GLU A 22 13.91 1.29 -9.27
C GLU A 22 12.73 0.94 -10.18
N ASP A 23 12.61 -0.33 -10.55
CA ASP A 23 11.51 -0.85 -11.38
C ASP A 23 10.26 -1.23 -10.57
N GLY A 24 10.24 -1.05 -9.25
CA GLY A 24 9.16 -1.39 -8.35
C GLY A 24 8.84 -2.89 -8.25
N SER A 25 9.65 -3.76 -8.83
CA SER A 25 9.34 -5.19 -9.00
C SER A 25 9.15 -5.94 -7.68
N GLY A 26 9.89 -5.59 -6.64
CA GLY A 26 9.79 -6.22 -5.33
C GLY A 26 8.45 -5.93 -4.65
N ALA A 27 8.05 -4.67 -4.60
CA ALA A 27 6.78 -4.25 -4.03
C ALA A 27 5.59 -4.76 -4.86
N ALA A 28 5.67 -4.69 -6.20
CA ALA A 28 4.65 -5.23 -7.09
C ALA A 28 4.40 -6.72 -6.82
N LYS A 29 5.47 -7.51 -6.71
CA LYS A 29 5.36 -8.94 -6.43
C LYS A 29 4.74 -9.25 -5.07
N ALA A 30 5.05 -8.44 -4.04
CA ALA A 30 4.43 -8.59 -2.73
C ALA A 30 2.90 -8.34 -2.80
N MET A 31 2.48 -7.30 -3.51
CA MET A 31 1.07 -6.99 -3.74
C MET A 31 0.35 -8.08 -4.55
N GLU A 32 0.94 -8.51 -5.68
CA GLU A 32 0.40 -9.58 -6.51
C GLU A 32 0.15 -10.87 -5.70
N TRP A 33 1.08 -11.20 -4.81
CA TRP A 33 0.96 -12.40 -3.98
C TRP A 33 -0.10 -12.25 -2.91
N ALA A 34 -0.23 -11.09 -2.28
CA ALA A 34 -1.30 -10.84 -1.31
C ALA A 34 -2.69 -11.00 -1.95
N VAL A 35 -2.89 -10.45 -3.16
CA VAL A 35 -4.12 -10.58 -3.93
C VAL A 35 -4.37 -12.05 -4.34
N LYS A 36 -3.34 -12.72 -4.86
CA LYS A 36 -3.43 -14.13 -5.26
C LYS A 36 -3.75 -15.06 -4.10
N GLU A 37 -3.12 -14.88 -2.94
CA GLU A 37 -3.41 -15.69 -1.75
C GLU A 37 -4.82 -15.50 -1.22
N ALA A 38 -5.38 -14.28 -1.38
CA ALA A 38 -6.76 -13.99 -1.04
C ALA A 38 -7.77 -14.61 -2.01
N GLY A 39 -7.32 -15.09 -3.18
CA GLY A 39 -8.18 -15.71 -4.20
C GLY A 39 -9.12 -14.73 -4.90
N ILE A 40 -8.73 -13.45 -5.02
CA ILE A 40 -9.50 -12.39 -5.65
C ILE A 40 -8.78 -11.83 -6.88
N SER A 41 -9.47 -10.99 -7.65
CA SER A 41 -8.87 -10.22 -8.75
C SER A 41 -8.19 -8.96 -8.24
N THR A 42 -7.19 -8.46 -8.97
CA THR A 42 -6.63 -7.12 -8.77
C THR A 42 -7.72 -6.04 -8.87
N ASP A 43 -8.71 -6.21 -9.72
CA ASP A 43 -9.81 -5.26 -9.92
C ASP A 43 -10.78 -5.17 -8.72
N ASP A 44 -10.70 -6.12 -7.77
CA ASP A 44 -11.47 -6.07 -6.53
C ASP A 44 -10.86 -5.13 -5.47
N VAL A 45 -9.61 -4.73 -5.65
CA VAL A 45 -8.88 -3.88 -4.70
C VAL A 45 -9.00 -2.42 -5.11
N TRP A 46 -9.72 -1.64 -4.32
CA TRP A 46 -9.98 -0.22 -4.59
C TRP A 46 -9.19 0.74 -3.70
N TYR A 47 -8.50 0.21 -2.71
CA TYR A 47 -7.78 1.03 -1.74
C TYR A 47 -6.43 0.44 -1.36
N VAL A 48 -5.41 1.29 -1.36
CA VAL A 48 -4.05 0.98 -0.88
C VAL A 48 -3.61 2.00 0.16
N ASN A 49 -3.31 1.51 1.35
CA ASN A 49 -2.52 2.25 2.34
C ASN A 49 -1.04 2.01 2.02
N ALA A 50 -0.43 2.98 1.39
CA ALA A 50 0.93 2.89 0.90
C ALA A 50 1.96 2.99 2.03
N HIS A 51 3.14 2.44 1.81
CA HIS A 51 4.30 2.72 2.66
C HIS A 51 4.58 4.22 2.74
N GLY A 52 4.56 4.92 1.60
CA GLY A 52 4.41 6.37 1.47
C GLY A 52 5.20 7.19 2.48
N THR A 53 6.54 7.13 2.43
CA THR A 53 7.43 7.82 3.38
C THR A 53 7.65 9.29 3.05
N SER A 54 7.07 9.79 1.97
CA SER A 54 7.33 11.15 1.44
C SER A 54 8.79 11.38 1.04
N THR A 55 9.48 10.33 0.63
CA THR A 55 10.79 10.43 -0.02
C THR A 55 10.63 10.19 -1.50
N HIS A 56 11.32 10.99 -2.33
CA HIS A 56 11.18 10.93 -3.78
C HIS A 56 11.29 9.51 -4.35
N HIS A 57 12.33 8.77 -3.98
CA HIS A 57 12.55 7.42 -4.49
C HIS A 57 11.48 6.43 -4.03
N ASN A 58 11.08 6.46 -2.75
CA ASN A 58 10.06 5.55 -2.27
C ASN A 58 8.72 5.78 -2.98
N ASP A 59 8.27 7.03 -3.02
CA ASP A 59 6.94 7.35 -3.54
C ASP A 59 6.85 7.08 -5.05
N LEU A 60 7.93 7.40 -5.79
CA LEU A 60 8.02 7.08 -7.21
C LEU A 60 8.00 5.57 -7.46
N PHE A 61 8.85 4.80 -6.77
CA PHE A 61 8.96 3.36 -7.03
C PHE A 61 7.74 2.59 -6.53
N GLU A 62 7.11 3.03 -5.45
CA GLU A 62 5.84 2.46 -5.00
C GLU A 62 4.70 2.77 -5.98
N THR A 63 4.66 3.98 -6.56
CA THR A 63 3.74 4.32 -7.65
C THR A 63 3.91 3.41 -8.86
N ILE A 64 5.14 3.17 -9.28
CA ILE A 64 5.46 2.23 -10.38
C ILE A 64 4.99 0.81 -10.02
N ALA A 65 5.22 0.37 -8.80
CA ALA A 65 4.80 -0.95 -8.34
C ALA A 65 3.27 -1.11 -8.33
N ILE A 66 2.53 -0.11 -7.86
CA ILE A 66 1.06 -0.10 -7.88
C ILE A 66 0.54 -0.17 -9.32
N LYS A 67 1.07 0.66 -10.22
CA LYS A 67 0.70 0.61 -11.64
C LYS A 67 1.01 -0.74 -12.29
N LYS A 68 2.13 -1.34 -11.94
CA LYS A 68 2.55 -2.64 -12.46
C LYS A 68 1.63 -3.78 -11.99
N THR A 69 1.16 -3.70 -10.74
CA THR A 69 0.27 -4.71 -10.14
C THR A 69 -1.16 -4.60 -10.63
N PHE A 70 -1.70 -3.37 -10.71
CA PHE A 70 -3.12 -3.11 -10.96
C PHE A 70 -3.43 -2.60 -12.37
N GLY A 71 -2.40 -2.32 -13.18
CA GLY A 71 -2.58 -1.83 -14.56
C GLY A 71 -3.38 -0.53 -14.62
N GLU A 72 -4.33 -0.45 -15.56
CA GLU A 72 -5.18 0.74 -15.73
C GLU A 72 -6.11 0.98 -14.54
N HIS A 73 -6.50 -0.08 -13.81
CA HIS A 73 -7.33 0.03 -12.61
C HIS A 73 -6.67 0.89 -11.51
N ALA A 74 -5.35 0.95 -11.47
CA ALA A 74 -4.61 1.80 -10.53
C ALA A 74 -5.03 3.27 -10.55
N LYS A 75 -5.50 3.78 -11.70
CA LYS A 75 -5.94 5.17 -11.87
C LYS A 75 -7.28 5.46 -11.19
N GLU A 76 -8.08 4.43 -10.90
CA GLU A 76 -9.38 4.56 -10.27
C GLU A 76 -9.31 4.31 -8.75
N MET A 77 -8.22 3.71 -8.29
CA MET A 77 -8.01 3.36 -6.89
C MET A 77 -7.75 4.59 -6.04
N LYS A 78 -8.03 4.46 -4.74
CA LYS A 78 -7.64 5.45 -3.72
C LYS A 78 -6.38 4.99 -3.03
N ILE A 79 -5.41 5.89 -2.92
CA ILE A 79 -4.13 5.61 -2.27
C ILE A 79 -3.92 6.69 -1.21
N ASN A 80 -3.50 6.29 -0.03
CA ASN A 80 -3.06 7.23 1.00
C ASN A 80 -1.84 6.70 1.74
N SER A 81 -1.32 7.47 2.68
CA SER A 81 -0.35 6.99 3.65
C SER A 81 -0.72 7.46 5.04
N THR A 82 -0.93 6.52 5.96
CA THR A 82 -1.15 6.80 7.38
C THR A 82 0.03 7.56 8.00
N LYS A 83 1.22 7.39 7.46
CA LYS A 83 2.42 8.13 7.88
C LYS A 83 2.30 9.64 7.72
N SER A 84 1.42 10.11 6.83
CA SER A 84 1.12 11.54 6.70
C SER A 84 0.51 12.16 7.97
N ILE A 85 -0.12 11.33 8.82
CA ILE A 85 -0.75 11.73 10.08
C ILE A 85 0.13 11.37 11.27
N THR A 86 0.65 10.14 11.30
CA THR A 86 1.35 9.58 12.47
C THR A 86 2.86 9.77 12.45
N GLY A 87 3.44 10.12 11.31
CA GLY A 87 4.87 9.97 11.06
C GLY A 87 5.27 8.49 10.89
N HIS A 88 6.55 8.25 10.66
CA HIS A 88 7.06 6.89 10.48
C HIS A 88 7.39 6.25 11.83
N LEU A 89 6.54 5.33 12.28
CA LEU A 89 6.65 4.67 13.59
C LEU A 89 7.60 3.44 13.58
N LEU A 90 8.43 3.31 12.56
CA LEU A 90 9.40 2.22 12.41
C LEU A 90 8.72 0.84 12.57
N GLY A 91 9.14 0.03 13.53
CA GLY A 91 8.60 -1.30 13.78
C GLY A 91 7.11 -1.34 14.15
N ALA A 92 6.52 -0.23 14.62
CA ALA A 92 5.10 -0.13 14.93
C ALA A 92 4.23 0.33 13.75
N ALA A 93 4.85 0.85 12.67
CA ALA A 93 4.11 1.44 11.54
C ALA A 93 3.10 0.47 10.94
N GLY A 94 3.52 -0.74 10.58
CA GLY A 94 2.63 -1.72 9.96
C GLY A 94 1.43 -2.11 10.82
N ALA A 95 1.60 -2.19 12.15
CA ALA A 95 0.48 -2.50 13.05
C ALA A 95 -0.55 -1.36 13.07
N VAL A 96 -0.09 -0.12 13.13
CA VAL A 96 -0.99 1.06 13.10
C VAL A 96 -1.69 1.17 11.75
N GLU A 97 -1.00 0.92 10.65
CA GLU A 97 -1.56 0.92 9.29
C GLU A 97 -2.64 -0.15 9.12
N VAL A 98 -2.42 -1.36 9.64
CA VAL A 98 -3.45 -2.42 9.65
C VAL A 98 -4.69 -2.00 10.42
N ILE A 99 -4.52 -1.42 11.62
CA ILE A 99 -5.65 -0.93 12.44
C ILE A 99 -6.40 0.17 11.70
N THR A 100 -5.69 1.08 11.03
CA THR A 100 -6.27 2.13 10.21
C THR A 100 -7.11 1.54 9.07
N CYS A 101 -6.55 0.62 8.29
CA CYS A 101 -7.29 -0.05 7.22
C CYS A 101 -8.56 -0.76 7.72
N VAL A 102 -8.49 -1.45 8.87
CA VAL A 102 -9.67 -2.08 9.47
C VAL A 102 -10.75 -1.04 9.80
N LYS A 103 -10.37 0.11 10.37
CA LYS A 103 -11.30 1.19 10.67
C LYS A 103 -11.91 1.80 9.42
N GLU A 104 -11.10 2.04 8.40
CA GLU A 104 -11.56 2.58 7.13
C GLU A 104 -12.56 1.65 6.43
N LEU A 105 -12.31 0.34 6.46
CA LEU A 105 -13.24 -0.67 5.96
C LEU A 105 -14.56 -0.67 6.74
N GLN A 106 -14.50 -0.57 8.08
CA GLN A 106 -15.68 -0.55 8.94
C GLN A 106 -16.53 0.71 8.73
N GLU A 107 -15.90 1.88 8.63
CA GLU A 107 -16.56 3.17 8.57
C GLU A 107 -16.90 3.61 7.13
N GLY A 108 -16.35 2.93 6.11
CA GLY A 108 -16.50 3.35 4.71
C GLY A 108 -15.90 4.74 4.47
N LEU A 109 -14.78 5.04 5.11
CA LEU A 109 -14.13 6.34 5.06
C LEU A 109 -12.62 6.18 4.90
N ILE A 110 -12.06 6.63 3.79
CA ILE A 110 -10.62 6.67 3.53
C ILE A 110 -10.10 8.05 3.96
N HIS A 111 -9.10 8.07 4.84
CA HIS A 111 -8.51 9.33 5.30
C HIS A 111 -7.65 10.00 4.23
N GLN A 112 -7.55 11.30 4.29
CA GLN A 112 -6.69 12.06 3.38
C GLN A 112 -5.20 11.83 3.67
N THR A 113 -4.38 12.00 2.64
CA THR A 113 -2.93 12.18 2.79
C THR A 113 -2.68 13.61 3.24
N VAL A 114 -2.42 13.78 4.55
CA VAL A 114 -2.23 15.11 5.14
C VAL A 114 -0.92 15.72 4.63
N GLY A 115 -0.98 17.00 4.25
CA GLY A 115 0.19 17.73 3.76
C GLY A 115 0.46 17.58 2.27
N TYR A 116 -0.31 16.78 1.52
CA TYR A 116 -0.24 16.72 0.08
C TYR A 116 -0.75 18.04 -0.54
N LYS A 117 0.14 18.82 -1.14
CA LYS A 117 -0.18 20.16 -1.67
C LYS A 117 0.17 20.33 -3.13
N VAL A 118 1.24 19.71 -3.58
CA VAL A 118 1.77 19.85 -4.93
C VAL A 118 1.82 18.47 -5.57
N PRO A 119 1.05 18.23 -6.64
CA PRO A 119 1.14 16.99 -7.40
C PRO A 119 2.52 16.82 -8.03
N ASP A 120 2.99 15.60 -8.08
CA ASP A 120 4.19 15.19 -8.82
C ASP A 120 3.73 14.48 -10.10
N GLU A 121 4.23 14.92 -11.25
CA GLU A 121 3.87 14.35 -12.56
C GLU A 121 4.23 12.87 -12.70
N GLN A 122 5.22 12.40 -11.96
CA GLN A 122 5.63 10.99 -11.95
C GLN A 122 4.80 10.13 -10.99
N CYS A 123 4.14 10.78 -10.02
CA CYS A 123 3.25 10.17 -9.05
C CYS A 123 1.80 10.61 -9.36
N ASP A 124 1.23 10.08 -10.45
CA ASP A 124 0.00 10.52 -11.10
C ASP A 124 -1.26 9.72 -10.73
N LEU A 125 -1.26 9.05 -9.57
CA LEU A 125 -2.41 8.33 -9.03
C LEU A 125 -3.22 9.21 -8.06
N ASP A 126 -4.39 8.73 -7.61
CA ASP A 126 -5.20 9.46 -6.62
C ASP A 126 -4.72 9.19 -5.19
N TYR A 127 -3.91 10.10 -4.68
CA TYR A 127 -3.33 10.02 -3.31
C TYR A 127 -4.23 10.61 -2.22
N VAL A 128 -5.51 10.77 -2.47
CA VAL A 128 -6.50 11.31 -1.51
C VAL A 128 -6.02 12.63 -0.88
N GLY A 129 -5.62 13.58 -1.73
CA GLY A 129 -5.04 14.86 -1.28
C GLY A 129 -6.07 15.90 -0.83
N ASN A 130 -7.33 15.77 -1.24
CA ASN A 130 -8.35 16.81 -1.13
C ASN A 130 -9.40 16.56 -0.03
N GLY A 131 -9.03 15.90 1.04
CA GLY A 131 -9.93 15.56 2.14
C GLY A 131 -10.29 14.08 2.17
N ASN A 132 -10.94 13.65 3.23
CA ASN A 132 -11.37 12.27 3.39
C ASN A 132 -12.41 11.88 2.33
N VAL A 133 -12.33 10.64 1.85
CA VAL A 133 -13.25 10.10 0.85
C VAL A 133 -14.17 9.06 1.47
N LYS A 134 -15.49 9.25 1.32
CA LYS A 134 -16.47 8.22 1.66
C LYS A 134 -16.55 7.21 0.52
N MET A 135 -16.26 5.97 0.82
CA MET A 135 -16.28 4.88 -0.14
C MET A 135 -16.48 3.55 0.59
N ASP A 136 -17.51 2.82 0.22
CA ASP A 136 -17.71 1.47 0.74
C ASP A 136 -16.79 0.51 0.00
N ILE A 137 -15.68 0.17 0.65
CA ILE A 137 -14.63 -0.70 0.13
C ILE A 137 -14.69 -2.06 0.81
N LYS A 138 -14.49 -3.10 0.02
CA LYS A 138 -14.51 -4.48 0.50
C LYS A 138 -13.12 -4.98 0.91
N TYR A 139 -12.11 -4.51 0.21
CA TYR A 139 -10.72 -4.90 0.44
C TYR A 139 -9.83 -3.66 0.56
N ALA A 140 -8.93 -3.69 1.54
CA ALA A 140 -7.84 -2.74 1.69
C ALA A 140 -6.51 -3.48 1.62
N LEU A 141 -5.55 -2.93 0.90
CA LEU A 141 -4.18 -3.44 0.85
C LEU A 141 -3.27 -2.45 1.58
N THR A 142 -2.38 -2.95 2.44
CA THR A 142 -1.38 -2.11 3.10
C THR A 142 0.02 -2.62 2.82
N ASN A 143 0.93 -1.70 2.49
CA ASN A 143 2.31 -1.99 2.12
C ASN A 143 3.28 -1.56 3.21
N SER A 144 4.28 -2.39 3.46
CA SER A 144 5.44 -2.06 4.27
C SER A 144 6.71 -2.40 3.50
N LEU A 145 7.47 -1.36 3.15
CA LEU A 145 8.72 -1.49 2.41
C LEU A 145 9.87 -1.16 3.37
N GLY A 146 10.78 -2.10 3.55
CA GLY A 146 11.89 -1.99 4.48
C GLY A 146 13.25 -2.02 3.79
N PHE A 147 14.27 -1.54 4.50
CA PHE A 147 15.66 -1.62 4.03
C PHE A 147 16.08 -3.07 3.77
N GLY A 148 16.97 -3.27 2.79
CA GLY A 148 17.43 -4.59 2.39
C GLY A 148 16.41 -5.36 1.55
N GLY A 149 15.47 -4.67 0.89
CA GLY A 149 14.51 -5.27 -0.04
C GLY A 149 13.38 -6.04 0.62
N HIS A 150 13.13 -5.79 1.88
CA HIS A 150 12.00 -6.39 2.58
C HIS A 150 10.70 -5.72 2.18
N ASN A 151 9.94 -6.36 1.31
CA ASN A 151 8.64 -5.88 0.87
C ASN A 151 7.55 -6.80 1.42
N ALA A 152 6.60 -6.23 2.12
CA ALA A 152 5.43 -6.94 2.64
C ALA A 152 4.16 -6.21 2.23
N SER A 153 3.17 -6.96 1.78
CA SER A 153 1.82 -6.48 1.53
C SER A 153 0.83 -7.35 2.25
N LEU A 154 -0.14 -6.73 2.89
CA LEU A 154 -1.21 -7.41 3.58
C LEU A 154 -2.56 -6.97 3.01
N LEU A 155 -3.36 -7.92 2.57
CA LEU A 155 -4.73 -7.69 2.14
C LEU A 155 -5.70 -7.96 3.29
N ILE A 156 -6.59 -7.01 3.53
CA ILE A 156 -7.60 -7.05 4.59
C ILE A 156 -8.97 -7.01 3.94
N LYS A 157 -9.85 -7.93 4.32
CA LYS A 157 -11.23 -7.97 3.87
C LYS A 157 -12.16 -7.40 4.94
N LYS A 158 -13.16 -6.61 4.52
CA LYS A 158 -14.28 -6.18 5.37
C LYS A 158 -15.03 -7.43 5.87
N TYR A 159 -15.25 -7.50 7.17
CA TYR A 159 -16.10 -8.54 7.73
C TYR A 159 -17.57 -8.25 7.39
N GLU A 160 -18.26 -9.24 6.89
CA GLU A 160 -19.70 -9.22 6.59
C GLU A 160 -20.32 -10.32 7.46
N ASP A 161 -21.36 -9.98 8.25
CA ASP A 161 -22.13 -10.93 9.07
C ASP A 161 -22.96 -11.90 8.21
#